data_7c5a28272fbfb3a37418d1abd4af3e9e
#
_entry.id   7c5a28272fbfb3a37418d1abd4af3e9e
#
_cell.length_a   1.000
_cell.length_b   1.000
_cell.length_c   1.000
_cell.angle_alpha   90.00
_cell.angle_beta   90.00
_cell.angle_gamma   90.00
#
_symmetry.space_group_name_H-M   'P 1'
#
loop_
_entity.id
_entity.type
_entity.pdbx_description
1 polymer ?
#
loop_
_entity_poly.entity_id
_entity_poly.type
_entity_poly.pdbx_seq_one_letter_code
_entity_poly.pdbx_strand_id
1 'polypeptide(L)'
;MHRDKTRTVQIGDCVIGGGNPVLIQSMTNTATEDVEATVSQILRLERAGCEIIRCTVPTMEAAQALAKIKEQIHIPLVADIHFDYKMAIAAIENGADKIRINPGNIGSRDKVAEVVKAAKERNIPIRVGVNSGSLERELVEKYHGVTAQGIVESALDKVRIIEELGYDNLVISIKSSDVMMCIKAHELLAEQTTYPLHVGITESGTVASGNIKSAVGLGIILHQGIGDTIRVSLTGDPAEEVKSARLILRTLGLRKGGIEVVSCPTCGRTKIDLIGLANQVEEMVQDIPLDIKVAVMGCAVNGPGEAKEADIGIAGGIGEGLLIKKGEIVKKVPEAELLGTLREELLHWQG
;
A
#
# COMPACT_ATOMS: atom_id res chain seq x y z
N MET A 1 -5.77 13.90 -14.30
CA MET A 1 -5.02 13.84 -13.03
C MET A 1 -3.54 13.64 -13.35
N HIS A 2 -2.62 13.83 -12.40
CA HIS A 2 -1.18 13.55 -12.63
C HIS A 2 -0.95 12.09 -13.01
N ARG A 3 -1.53 11.16 -12.25
CA ARG A 3 -1.44 9.71 -12.46
C ARG A 3 -1.80 9.25 -13.89
N ASP A 4 -2.75 9.92 -14.54
CA ASP A 4 -3.16 9.56 -15.91
C ASP A 4 -2.12 9.97 -16.97
N LYS A 5 -1.19 10.83 -16.60
CA LYS A 5 -0.15 11.40 -17.49
C LYS A 5 1.25 10.88 -17.17
N THR A 6 1.41 10.05 -16.13
CA THR A 6 2.70 9.44 -15.83
C THR A 6 3.11 8.45 -16.90
N ARG A 7 4.41 8.29 -17.09
CA ARG A 7 4.97 7.25 -17.97
C ARG A 7 4.60 5.87 -17.43
N THR A 8 4.44 4.90 -18.31
CA THR A 8 4.26 3.51 -17.90
C THR A 8 5.61 2.87 -17.58
N VAL A 9 5.66 2.13 -16.49
CA VAL A 9 6.83 1.36 -16.06
C VAL A 9 6.42 -0.07 -15.78
N GLN A 10 7.11 -1.01 -16.42
CA GLN A 10 6.93 -2.45 -16.21
C GLN A 10 7.77 -2.90 -15.02
N ILE A 11 7.18 -3.66 -14.09
CA ILE A 11 7.84 -4.26 -12.93
C ILE A 11 7.43 -5.73 -12.87
N GLY A 12 8.28 -6.64 -13.34
CA GLY A 12 7.86 -8.02 -13.55
C GLY A 12 6.61 -8.08 -14.43
N ASP A 13 5.55 -8.72 -13.97
CA ASP A 13 4.27 -8.83 -14.68
C ASP A 13 3.31 -7.66 -14.43
N CYS A 14 3.70 -6.70 -13.58
CA CYS A 14 2.87 -5.54 -13.23
C CYS A 14 3.27 -4.30 -14.04
N VAL A 15 2.27 -3.48 -14.40
CA VAL A 15 2.47 -2.16 -15.03
C VAL A 15 1.96 -1.08 -14.10
N ILE A 16 2.75 -0.04 -13.89
CA ILE A 16 2.37 1.15 -13.12
C ILE A 16 2.45 2.41 -13.98
N GLY A 17 1.78 3.47 -13.56
CA GLY A 17 1.73 4.72 -14.32
C GLY A 17 0.76 4.70 -15.48
N GLY A 18 0.60 5.81 -16.18
CA GLY A 18 -0.27 5.94 -17.36
C GLY A 18 -1.75 5.67 -17.10
N GLY A 19 -2.24 5.97 -15.89
CA GLY A 19 -3.63 5.70 -15.49
C GLY A 19 -3.92 4.25 -15.09
N ASN A 20 -2.92 3.38 -15.03
CA ASN A 20 -3.08 2.03 -14.50
C ASN A 20 -3.48 2.06 -13.01
N PRO A 21 -4.10 0.99 -12.48
CA PRO A 21 -4.48 0.91 -11.06
C PRO A 21 -3.31 1.17 -10.12
N VAL A 22 -3.58 1.84 -9.01
CA VAL A 22 -2.59 2.05 -7.95
C VAL A 22 -2.27 0.73 -7.28
N LEU A 23 -1.00 0.30 -7.29
CA LEU A 23 -0.58 -0.98 -6.73
C LEU A 23 -0.10 -0.85 -5.28
N ILE A 24 -0.37 -1.90 -4.50
CA ILE A 24 0.04 -2.02 -3.10
C ILE A 24 1.40 -2.70 -3.04
N GLN A 25 2.38 -2.00 -2.52
CA GLN A 25 3.68 -2.55 -2.20
C GLN A 25 3.84 -2.71 -0.68
N SER A 26 4.36 -3.84 -0.23
CA SER A 26 4.82 -4.04 1.14
C SER A 26 6.32 -4.37 1.18
N MET A 27 6.82 -4.68 2.36
CA MET A 27 8.23 -4.99 2.59
C MET A 27 8.36 -6.10 3.62
N THR A 28 9.26 -7.06 3.37
CA THR A 28 9.60 -8.09 4.35
C THR A 28 10.36 -7.50 5.54
N ASN A 29 10.19 -8.11 6.70
CA ASN A 29 10.97 -7.84 7.91
C ASN A 29 11.82 -9.04 8.35
N THR A 30 11.87 -10.07 7.51
CA THR A 30 12.78 -11.22 7.65
C THR A 30 14.18 -10.86 7.14
N ALA A 31 15.19 -11.58 7.57
CA ALA A 31 16.51 -11.56 6.94
C ALA A 31 16.39 -12.18 5.54
N THR A 32 16.79 -11.43 4.50
CA THR A 32 16.58 -11.86 3.09
C THR A 32 17.35 -13.12 2.74
N GLU A 33 18.48 -13.37 3.39
CA GLU A 33 19.27 -14.60 3.27
C GLU A 33 18.57 -15.85 3.83
N ASP A 34 17.61 -15.68 4.74
CA ASP A 34 16.70 -16.74 5.16
C ASP A 34 15.56 -16.86 4.14
N VAL A 35 15.83 -17.67 3.10
CA VAL A 35 14.90 -17.86 1.98
C VAL A 35 13.56 -18.40 2.42
N GLU A 36 13.54 -19.40 3.32
CA GLU A 36 12.31 -20.07 3.76
C GLU A 36 11.40 -19.12 4.54
N ALA A 37 11.95 -18.41 5.52
CA ALA A 37 11.20 -17.42 6.29
C ALA A 37 10.70 -16.27 5.40
N THR A 38 11.54 -15.80 4.45
CA THR A 38 11.19 -14.69 3.55
C THR A 38 10.10 -15.10 2.56
N VAL A 39 10.19 -16.27 1.93
CA VAL A 39 9.15 -16.80 1.04
C VAL A 39 7.84 -17.00 1.79
N SER A 40 7.87 -17.62 2.98
CA SER A 40 6.68 -17.83 3.81
C SER A 40 5.98 -16.49 4.12
N GLN A 41 6.75 -15.46 4.47
CA GLN A 41 6.20 -14.13 4.72
C GLN A 41 5.61 -13.50 3.45
N ILE A 42 6.30 -13.59 2.31
CA ILE A 42 5.82 -13.03 1.03
C ILE A 42 4.50 -13.68 0.62
N LEU A 43 4.41 -15.01 0.66
CA LEU A 43 3.18 -15.74 0.30
C LEU A 43 2.00 -15.36 1.22
N ARG A 44 2.26 -15.09 2.49
CA ARG A 44 1.25 -14.55 3.41
C ARG A 44 0.81 -13.13 3.02
N LEU A 45 1.74 -12.28 2.62
CA LEU A 45 1.45 -10.92 2.15
C LEU A 45 0.71 -10.92 0.81
N GLU A 46 1.05 -11.82 -0.11
CA GLU A 46 0.29 -12.02 -1.36
C GLU A 46 -1.18 -12.34 -1.07
N ARG A 47 -1.43 -13.30 -0.17
CA ARG A 47 -2.81 -13.64 0.25
C ARG A 47 -3.54 -12.44 0.87
N ALA A 48 -2.84 -11.55 1.58
CA ALA A 48 -3.42 -10.33 2.11
C ALA A 48 -3.72 -9.27 1.02
N GLY A 49 -3.18 -9.45 -0.19
CA GLY A 49 -3.38 -8.56 -1.33
C GLY A 49 -2.20 -7.63 -1.64
N CYS A 50 -0.99 -7.99 -1.20
CA CYS A 50 0.24 -7.34 -1.64
C CYS A 50 0.48 -7.66 -3.12
N GLU A 51 0.84 -6.66 -3.91
CA GLU A 51 1.02 -6.79 -5.37
C GLU A 51 2.47 -6.59 -5.80
N ILE A 52 3.29 -6.00 -4.97
CA ILE A 52 4.74 -5.82 -5.17
C ILE A 52 5.42 -6.00 -3.82
N ILE A 53 6.43 -6.84 -3.73
CA ILE A 53 7.18 -7.03 -2.49
C ILE A 53 8.57 -6.40 -2.57
N ARG A 54 9.06 -5.86 -1.45
CA ARG A 54 10.41 -5.32 -1.32
C ARG A 54 11.17 -6.06 -0.23
N CYS A 55 12.40 -6.50 -0.58
CA CYS A 55 13.34 -7.10 0.36
C CYS A 55 14.58 -6.22 0.50
N THR A 56 15.15 -6.13 1.69
CA THR A 56 16.44 -5.46 1.91
C THR A 56 17.57 -6.35 1.39
N VAL A 57 18.58 -5.75 0.79
CA VAL A 57 19.76 -6.46 0.28
C VAL A 57 21.03 -5.84 0.88
N PRO A 58 21.34 -6.15 2.14
CA PRO A 58 22.50 -5.59 2.84
C PRO A 58 23.81 -6.32 2.52
N THR A 59 23.74 -7.58 2.08
CA THR A 59 24.90 -8.46 1.86
C THR A 59 24.83 -9.15 0.51
N MET A 60 25.95 -9.77 0.09
CA MET A 60 25.99 -10.55 -1.14
C MET A 60 25.14 -11.83 -1.01
N GLU A 61 25.10 -12.44 0.16
CA GLU A 61 24.25 -13.59 0.46
C GLU A 61 22.78 -13.26 0.27
N ALA A 62 22.35 -12.08 0.75
CA ALA A 62 20.99 -11.58 0.55
C ALA A 62 20.69 -11.36 -0.94
N ALA A 63 21.64 -10.79 -1.71
CA ALA A 63 21.49 -10.61 -3.15
C ALA A 63 21.34 -11.95 -3.90
N GLN A 64 22.14 -12.95 -3.54
CA GLN A 64 22.08 -14.30 -4.12
C GLN A 64 20.80 -15.05 -3.74
N ALA A 65 20.27 -14.82 -2.53
CA ALA A 65 19.03 -15.42 -2.07
C ALA A 65 17.82 -15.01 -2.91
N LEU A 66 17.85 -13.82 -3.56
CA LEU A 66 16.74 -13.33 -4.38
C LEU A 66 16.34 -14.31 -5.48
N ALA A 67 17.30 -15.00 -6.12
CA ALA A 67 16.97 -15.97 -7.16
C ALA A 67 16.07 -17.09 -6.64
N LYS A 68 16.42 -17.67 -5.47
CA LYS A 68 15.64 -18.73 -4.84
C LYS A 68 14.28 -18.25 -4.31
N ILE A 69 14.22 -17.01 -3.84
CA ILE A 69 12.97 -16.37 -3.41
C ILE A 69 12.06 -16.18 -4.62
N LYS A 70 12.61 -15.63 -5.72
CA LYS A 70 11.85 -15.33 -6.95
C LYS A 70 11.21 -16.56 -7.58
N GLU A 71 11.85 -17.73 -7.49
CA GLU A 71 11.31 -19.01 -7.99
C GLU A 71 10.03 -19.46 -7.26
N GLN A 72 9.77 -18.94 -6.06
CA GLN A 72 8.72 -19.43 -5.16
C GLN A 72 7.60 -18.43 -4.88
N ILE A 73 7.72 -17.20 -5.39
CA ILE A 73 6.73 -16.13 -5.22
C ILE A 73 6.07 -15.76 -6.55
N HIS A 74 4.89 -15.12 -6.50
CA HIS A 74 4.10 -14.84 -7.70
C HIS A 74 4.01 -13.33 -8.02
N ILE A 75 4.51 -12.47 -7.12
CA ILE A 75 4.50 -11.01 -7.30
C ILE A 75 5.90 -10.47 -7.58
N PRO A 76 6.02 -9.30 -8.23
CA PRO A 76 7.31 -8.68 -8.50
C PRO A 76 8.13 -8.39 -7.24
N LEU A 77 9.44 -8.63 -7.33
CA LEU A 77 10.41 -8.48 -6.25
C LEU A 77 11.25 -7.22 -6.46
N VAL A 78 11.23 -6.33 -5.47
CA VAL A 78 12.05 -5.10 -5.42
C VAL A 78 13.22 -5.29 -4.48
N ALA A 79 14.44 -5.11 -4.96
CA ALA A 79 15.63 -5.10 -4.11
C ALA A 79 15.90 -3.69 -3.56
N ASP A 80 16.00 -3.58 -2.25
CA ASP A 80 16.27 -2.31 -1.54
C ASP A 80 17.75 -2.21 -1.19
N ILE A 81 18.46 -1.38 -1.93
CA ILE A 81 19.91 -1.18 -1.81
C ILE A 81 20.20 0.12 -1.09
N HIS A 82 20.99 0.06 -0.01
CA HIS A 82 21.27 1.22 0.80
C HIS A 82 22.57 1.94 0.42
N PHE A 83 23.68 1.20 0.28
CA PHE A 83 25.00 1.81 0.14
C PHE A 83 25.90 1.20 -0.94
N ASP A 84 25.88 -0.12 -1.11
CA ASP A 84 26.86 -0.79 -1.97
C ASP A 84 26.27 -1.08 -3.36
N TYR A 85 26.88 -0.45 -4.38
CA TYR A 85 26.50 -0.64 -5.79
C TYR A 85 26.64 -2.09 -6.28
N LYS A 86 27.57 -2.88 -5.69
CA LYS A 86 27.73 -4.30 -6.03
C LYS A 86 26.51 -5.12 -5.64
N MET A 87 25.87 -4.77 -4.54
CA MET A 87 24.62 -5.42 -4.12
C MET A 87 23.48 -5.12 -5.10
N ALA A 88 23.45 -3.89 -5.68
CA ALA A 88 22.48 -3.54 -6.71
C ALA A 88 22.66 -4.39 -7.98
N ILE A 89 23.89 -4.52 -8.44
CA ILE A 89 24.22 -5.34 -9.63
C ILE A 89 23.89 -6.80 -9.36
N ALA A 90 24.33 -7.36 -8.23
CA ALA A 90 24.05 -8.73 -7.87
C ALA A 90 22.54 -8.99 -7.72
N ALA A 91 21.77 -8.06 -7.16
CA ALA A 91 20.32 -8.18 -7.07
C ALA A 91 19.65 -8.23 -8.45
N ILE A 92 20.09 -7.40 -9.39
CA ILE A 92 19.61 -7.40 -10.78
C ILE A 92 19.94 -8.75 -11.44
N GLU A 93 21.16 -9.27 -11.25
CA GLU A 93 21.60 -10.55 -11.80
C GLU A 93 20.83 -11.74 -11.23
N ASN A 94 20.38 -11.64 -9.99
CA ASN A 94 19.60 -12.67 -9.29
C ASN A 94 18.07 -12.45 -9.39
N GLY A 95 17.59 -11.70 -10.36
CA GLY A 95 16.18 -11.69 -10.76
C GLY A 95 15.30 -10.66 -10.06
N ALA A 96 15.87 -9.60 -9.47
CA ALA A 96 15.06 -8.48 -9.01
C ALA A 96 14.33 -7.80 -10.17
N ASP A 97 13.02 -7.59 -10.04
CA ASP A 97 12.19 -6.93 -11.07
C ASP A 97 12.28 -5.41 -11.01
N LYS A 98 12.78 -4.85 -9.93
CA LYS A 98 13.07 -3.43 -9.72
C LYS A 98 14.12 -3.29 -8.63
N ILE A 99 14.96 -2.29 -8.72
CA ILE A 99 15.82 -1.90 -7.61
C ILE A 99 15.37 -0.55 -7.01
N ARG A 100 15.60 -0.37 -5.72
CA ARG A 100 15.48 0.92 -5.05
C ARG A 100 16.83 1.36 -4.56
N ILE A 101 17.25 2.53 -4.98
CA ILE A 101 18.49 3.17 -4.55
C ILE A 101 18.25 4.63 -4.16
N ASN A 102 19.20 5.17 -3.40
CA ASN A 102 19.43 6.60 -3.33
C ASN A 102 20.81 6.84 -3.97
N PRO A 103 20.90 7.43 -5.19
CA PRO A 103 22.17 7.65 -5.86
C PRO A 103 23.21 8.36 -5.00
N GLY A 104 22.79 9.27 -4.12
CA GLY A 104 23.67 9.95 -3.17
C GLY A 104 24.32 9.02 -2.14
N ASN A 105 23.72 7.88 -1.84
CA ASN A 105 24.26 6.90 -0.88
C ASN A 105 25.12 5.81 -1.57
N ILE A 106 24.93 5.59 -2.86
CA ILE A 106 25.68 4.57 -3.63
C ILE A 106 27.16 4.97 -3.79
N GLY A 107 27.46 6.24 -3.76
CA GLY A 107 28.81 6.79 -3.80
C GLY A 107 29.11 7.58 -5.07
N SER A 108 30.29 7.36 -5.69
CA SER A 108 30.70 8.14 -6.87
C SER A 108 29.80 7.91 -8.09
N ARG A 109 29.80 8.89 -9.01
CA ARG A 109 29.07 8.80 -10.28
C ARG A 109 29.40 7.54 -11.08
N ASP A 110 30.65 7.08 -11.04
CA ASP A 110 31.07 5.85 -11.72
C ASP A 110 30.35 4.61 -11.16
N LYS A 111 30.19 4.52 -9.84
CA LYS A 111 29.45 3.43 -9.19
C LYS A 111 27.96 3.45 -9.55
N VAL A 112 27.37 4.65 -9.62
CA VAL A 112 25.99 4.80 -10.10
C VAL A 112 25.88 4.38 -11.57
N ALA A 113 26.88 4.73 -12.40
CA ALA A 113 26.92 4.34 -13.80
C ALA A 113 26.95 2.81 -13.99
N GLU A 114 27.71 2.09 -13.16
CA GLU A 114 27.72 0.61 -13.19
C GLU A 114 26.34 0.02 -12.87
N VAL A 115 25.64 0.56 -11.86
CA VAL A 115 24.26 0.13 -11.54
C VAL A 115 23.31 0.42 -12.69
N VAL A 116 23.38 1.62 -13.26
CA VAL A 116 22.54 2.02 -14.39
C VAL A 116 22.80 1.14 -15.61
N LYS A 117 24.06 0.81 -15.89
CA LYS A 117 24.44 -0.12 -16.98
C LYS A 117 23.78 -1.48 -16.78
N ALA A 118 23.91 -2.09 -15.60
CA ALA A 118 23.30 -3.38 -15.29
C ALA A 118 21.76 -3.33 -15.41
N ALA A 119 21.13 -2.27 -14.91
CA ALA A 119 19.70 -2.07 -15.02
C ALA A 119 19.23 -1.92 -16.46
N LYS A 120 19.98 -1.16 -17.30
CA LYS A 120 19.68 -0.93 -18.71
C LYS A 120 19.79 -2.20 -19.54
N GLU A 121 20.80 -3.04 -19.31
CA GLU A 121 21.00 -4.31 -20.02
C GLU A 121 19.82 -5.28 -19.84
N ARG A 122 19.14 -5.21 -18.70
CA ARG A 122 17.99 -6.08 -18.36
C ARG A 122 16.65 -5.35 -18.32
N ASN A 123 16.64 -4.06 -18.68
CA ASN A 123 15.47 -3.17 -18.61
C ASN A 123 14.80 -3.13 -17.22
N ILE A 124 15.59 -3.18 -16.16
CA ILE A 124 15.11 -3.17 -14.77
C ILE A 124 14.83 -1.73 -14.31
N PRO A 125 13.61 -1.36 -13.92
CA PRO A 125 13.31 -0.02 -13.46
C PRO A 125 14.06 0.30 -12.16
N ILE A 126 14.54 1.55 -12.07
CA ILE A 126 15.20 2.08 -10.88
C ILE A 126 14.24 3.00 -10.14
N ARG A 127 13.98 2.73 -8.86
CA ARG A 127 13.31 3.67 -7.99
C ARG A 127 14.31 4.54 -7.26
N VAL A 128 14.29 5.83 -7.56
CA VAL A 128 15.00 6.86 -6.81
C VAL A 128 14.23 7.17 -5.54
N GLY A 129 14.82 6.94 -4.38
CA GLY A 129 14.16 7.13 -3.07
C GLY A 129 14.85 8.18 -2.22
N VAL A 130 14.13 9.24 -1.85
CA VAL A 130 14.58 10.29 -0.95
C VAL A 130 13.69 10.34 0.28
N ASN A 131 14.31 10.46 1.46
CA ASN A 131 13.60 10.63 2.72
C ASN A 131 13.99 11.98 3.35
N SER A 132 13.06 12.65 4.01
CA SER A 132 13.31 13.91 4.72
C SER A 132 14.46 13.81 5.75
N GLY A 133 14.58 12.66 6.42
CA GLY A 133 15.63 12.44 7.43
C GLY A 133 17.04 12.26 6.87
N SER A 134 17.20 12.14 5.54
CA SER A 134 18.51 11.99 4.87
C SER A 134 18.73 13.03 3.78
N LEU A 135 18.14 14.22 3.96
CA LEU A 135 18.32 15.34 3.04
C LEU A 135 19.76 15.87 3.13
N GLU A 136 20.33 16.24 1.99
CA GLU A 136 21.68 16.78 1.88
C GLU A 136 21.83 18.08 2.68
N ARG A 137 22.98 18.22 3.34
CA ARG A 137 23.28 19.38 4.19
C ARG A 137 23.18 20.70 3.42
N GLU A 138 23.64 20.74 2.18
CA GLU A 138 23.58 21.90 1.31
C GLU A 138 22.15 22.36 1.03
N LEU A 139 21.21 21.40 0.87
CA LEU A 139 19.79 21.71 0.69
C LEU A 139 19.14 22.17 2.01
N VAL A 140 19.54 21.58 3.14
CA VAL A 140 19.07 22.03 4.45
C VAL A 140 19.53 23.46 4.73
N GLU A 141 20.77 23.81 4.39
CA GLU A 141 21.31 25.18 4.51
C GLU A 141 20.60 26.14 3.54
N LYS A 142 20.42 25.74 2.28
CA LYS A 142 19.74 26.55 1.24
C LYS A 142 18.30 26.92 1.61
N TYR A 143 17.57 25.97 2.19
CA TYR A 143 16.14 26.14 2.52
C TYR A 143 15.88 26.47 3.99
N HIS A 144 16.94 26.70 4.77
CA HIS A 144 16.88 26.99 6.21
C HIS A 144 16.15 25.92 7.03
N GLY A 145 16.31 24.65 6.63
CA GLY A 145 15.70 23.48 7.27
C GLY A 145 15.29 22.39 6.29
N VAL A 146 14.65 21.35 6.82
CA VAL A 146 14.04 20.31 6.01
C VAL A 146 12.69 20.83 5.49
N THR A 147 12.55 20.99 4.19
CA THR A 147 11.36 21.55 3.54
C THR A 147 10.87 20.69 2.38
N ALA A 148 9.63 20.85 1.98
CA ALA A 148 9.05 20.17 0.81
C ALA A 148 9.85 20.49 -0.46
N GLN A 149 10.26 21.75 -0.65
CA GLN A 149 11.08 22.19 -1.79
C GLN A 149 12.45 21.51 -1.81
N GLY A 150 13.12 21.44 -0.66
CA GLY A 150 14.42 20.76 -0.55
C GLY A 150 14.33 19.26 -0.87
N ILE A 151 13.27 18.58 -0.41
CA ILE A 151 13.04 17.16 -0.71
C ILE A 151 12.83 16.94 -2.21
N VAL A 152 12.04 17.81 -2.85
CA VAL A 152 11.76 17.72 -4.30
C VAL A 152 13.02 17.99 -5.11
N GLU A 153 13.79 19.05 -4.79
CA GLU A 153 15.05 19.35 -5.46
C GLU A 153 16.03 18.17 -5.34
N SER A 154 16.20 17.62 -4.13
CA SER A 154 17.02 16.44 -3.90
C SER A 154 16.61 15.25 -4.77
N ALA A 155 15.30 15.00 -4.91
CA ALA A 155 14.81 13.89 -5.73
C ALA A 155 15.08 14.11 -7.21
N LEU A 156 14.81 15.32 -7.73
CA LEU A 156 15.01 15.64 -9.14
C LEU A 156 16.50 15.67 -9.53
N ASP A 157 17.38 16.14 -8.64
CA ASP A 157 18.83 16.09 -8.88
C ASP A 157 19.34 14.66 -9.02
N LYS A 158 18.85 13.75 -8.18
CA LYS A 158 19.20 12.33 -8.27
C LYS A 158 18.62 11.65 -9.51
N VAL A 159 17.44 12.05 -9.94
CA VAL A 159 16.87 11.61 -11.22
C VAL A 159 17.74 12.06 -12.39
N ARG A 160 18.13 13.34 -12.41
CA ARG A 160 19.02 13.87 -13.46
C ARG A 160 20.33 13.10 -13.59
N ILE A 161 20.94 12.68 -12.47
CA ILE A 161 22.16 11.85 -12.51
C ILE A 161 21.95 10.59 -13.34
N ILE A 162 20.79 9.92 -13.21
CA ILE A 162 20.49 8.71 -13.95
C ILE A 162 20.09 9.01 -15.40
N GLU A 163 19.35 10.07 -15.65
CA GLU A 163 18.99 10.54 -17.00
C GLU A 163 20.22 10.89 -17.82
N GLU A 164 21.21 11.57 -17.23
CA GLU A 164 22.50 11.90 -17.87
C GLU A 164 23.33 10.65 -18.24
N LEU A 165 23.07 9.51 -17.57
CA LEU A 165 23.64 8.22 -17.93
C LEU A 165 22.83 7.49 -19.02
N GLY A 166 21.81 8.17 -19.57
CA GLY A 166 21.00 7.67 -20.68
C GLY A 166 19.98 6.62 -20.26
N TYR A 167 19.41 6.70 -19.03
CA TYR A 167 18.38 5.79 -18.54
C TYR A 167 17.21 6.54 -17.92
N ASP A 168 16.00 6.22 -18.38
CA ASP A 168 14.77 6.90 -17.99
C ASP A 168 13.64 5.94 -17.57
N ASN A 169 13.93 4.65 -17.37
CA ASN A 169 13.00 3.70 -16.79
C ASN A 169 13.01 3.85 -15.25
N LEU A 170 12.34 4.91 -14.77
CA LEU A 170 12.47 5.40 -13.42
C LEU A 170 11.12 5.47 -12.71
N VAL A 171 11.18 5.32 -11.39
CA VAL A 171 10.10 5.59 -10.43
C VAL A 171 10.67 6.51 -9.35
N ILE A 172 9.92 7.49 -8.87
CA ILE A 172 10.38 8.39 -7.82
C ILE A 172 9.60 8.11 -6.53
N SER A 173 10.30 8.11 -5.41
CA SER A 173 9.67 8.11 -4.09
C SER A 173 10.29 9.17 -3.19
N ILE A 174 9.44 10.03 -2.65
CA ILE A 174 9.79 10.97 -1.60
C ILE A 174 8.99 10.62 -0.36
N LYS A 175 9.59 10.68 0.81
CA LYS A 175 8.93 10.32 2.07
C LYS A 175 9.30 11.28 3.18
N SER A 176 8.31 11.60 4.01
CA SER A 176 8.48 12.33 5.25
C SER A 176 7.62 11.71 6.34
N SER A 177 8.02 11.85 7.59
CA SER A 177 7.22 11.56 8.78
C SER A 177 6.23 12.68 9.09
N ASP A 178 6.49 13.89 8.61
CA ASP A 178 5.56 15.01 8.64
C ASP A 178 4.57 14.86 7.45
N VAL A 179 3.31 14.64 7.80
CA VAL A 179 2.24 14.36 6.82
C VAL A 179 2.02 15.54 5.88
N MET A 180 1.97 16.75 6.43
CA MET A 180 1.69 17.95 5.62
C MET A 180 2.87 18.30 4.70
N MET A 181 4.09 18.14 5.18
CA MET A 181 5.30 18.27 4.36
C MET A 181 5.32 17.22 3.24
N CYS A 182 4.95 15.97 3.54
CA CYS A 182 4.88 14.89 2.56
C CYS A 182 3.86 15.20 1.45
N ILE A 183 2.66 15.67 1.82
CA ILE A 183 1.62 16.08 0.87
C ILE A 183 2.16 17.21 -0.03
N LYS A 184 2.69 18.28 0.58
CA LYS A 184 3.21 19.43 -0.17
C LYS A 184 4.35 19.06 -1.11
N ALA A 185 5.24 18.18 -0.68
CA ALA A 185 6.33 17.70 -1.52
C ALA A 185 5.81 16.89 -2.73
N HIS A 186 4.77 16.06 -2.56
CA HIS A 186 4.17 15.34 -3.68
C HIS A 186 3.44 16.26 -4.66
N GLU A 187 2.75 17.28 -4.18
CA GLU A 187 2.16 18.32 -5.04
C GLU A 187 3.21 18.98 -5.93
N LEU A 188 4.29 19.48 -5.31
CA LEU A 188 5.39 20.13 -6.02
C LEU A 188 6.12 19.21 -7.00
N LEU A 189 6.29 17.94 -6.61
CA LEU A 189 6.96 16.95 -7.47
C LEU A 189 6.09 16.58 -8.68
N ALA A 190 4.78 16.42 -8.48
CA ALA A 190 3.83 16.09 -9.55
C ALA A 190 3.75 17.17 -10.64
N GLU A 191 4.01 18.44 -10.30
CA GLU A 191 4.08 19.54 -11.27
C GLU A 191 5.36 19.48 -12.14
N GLN A 192 6.41 18.78 -11.70
CA GLN A 192 7.74 18.83 -12.29
C GLN A 192 8.18 17.52 -12.96
N THR A 193 7.40 16.44 -12.84
CA THR A 193 7.76 15.15 -13.42
C THR A 193 6.57 14.39 -13.98
N THR A 194 6.86 13.53 -14.96
CA THR A 194 5.91 12.53 -15.48
C THR A 194 6.33 11.10 -15.09
N TYR A 195 7.33 10.93 -14.26
CA TYR A 195 7.67 9.60 -13.71
C TYR A 195 6.62 9.11 -12.74
N PRO A 196 6.31 7.81 -12.71
CA PRO A 196 5.44 7.23 -11.70
C PRO A 196 5.96 7.48 -10.28
N LEU A 197 5.02 7.76 -9.37
CA LEU A 197 5.34 8.07 -7.99
C LEU A 197 4.95 6.94 -7.05
N HIS A 198 5.90 6.54 -6.19
CA HIS A 198 5.65 5.64 -5.08
C HIS A 198 5.43 6.44 -3.80
N VAL A 199 4.22 6.37 -3.26
CA VAL A 199 3.77 7.22 -2.16
C VAL A 199 3.70 6.44 -0.84
N GLY A 200 4.05 7.09 0.26
CA GLY A 200 3.93 6.54 1.60
C GLY A 200 4.39 7.53 2.66
N ILE A 201 3.78 7.46 3.83
CA ILE A 201 4.26 8.18 5.01
C ILE A 201 5.28 7.28 5.72
N THR A 202 6.48 7.80 6.00
CA THR A 202 7.50 7.04 6.72
C THR A 202 7.39 7.28 8.23
N GLU A 203 7.86 6.31 9.03
CA GLU A 203 7.88 6.45 10.50
C GLU A 203 6.52 6.84 11.08
N SER A 204 5.44 6.23 10.56
CA SER A 204 4.07 6.62 10.92
C SER A 204 3.73 6.28 12.38
N GLY A 205 4.40 5.30 12.96
CA GLY A 205 4.19 4.83 14.34
C GLY A 205 3.50 3.48 14.42
N THR A 206 2.87 3.21 15.57
CA THR A 206 2.14 1.96 15.83
C THR A 206 0.94 1.79 14.89
N VAL A 207 0.33 0.59 14.87
CA VAL A 207 -0.85 0.29 14.03
C VAL A 207 -1.94 1.34 14.20
N ALA A 208 -2.27 1.72 15.43
CA ALA A 208 -3.35 2.70 15.69
C ALA A 208 -3.03 4.10 15.16
N SER A 209 -1.91 4.70 15.59
CA SER A 209 -1.56 6.07 15.18
C SER A 209 -1.05 6.15 13.74
N GLY A 210 -0.32 5.12 13.30
CA GLY A 210 0.25 5.06 11.97
C GLY A 210 -0.80 4.89 10.88
N ASN A 211 -1.89 4.17 11.14
CA ASN A 211 -3.01 4.06 10.22
C ASN A 211 -3.70 5.41 10.00
N ILE A 212 -3.90 6.19 11.05
CA ILE A 212 -4.51 7.52 10.93
C ILE A 212 -3.61 8.43 10.08
N LYS A 213 -2.31 8.50 10.39
CA LYS A 213 -1.36 9.33 9.62
C LYS A 213 -1.28 8.89 8.16
N SER A 214 -1.22 7.59 7.91
CA SER A 214 -1.17 7.04 6.55
C SER A 214 -2.46 7.29 5.79
N ALA A 215 -3.63 7.10 6.42
CA ALA A 215 -4.92 7.36 5.80
C ALA A 215 -5.09 8.84 5.43
N VAL A 216 -4.70 9.76 6.31
CA VAL A 216 -4.74 11.20 6.02
C VAL A 216 -3.78 11.57 4.88
N GLY A 217 -2.49 11.17 4.99
CA GLY A 217 -1.48 11.55 4.01
C GLY A 217 -1.71 10.92 2.64
N LEU A 218 -1.90 9.60 2.59
CA LEU A 218 -2.20 8.88 1.35
C LEU A 218 -3.55 9.30 0.78
N GLY A 219 -4.57 9.48 1.64
CA GLY A 219 -5.90 9.91 1.23
C GLY A 219 -5.88 11.23 0.45
N ILE A 220 -5.20 12.24 0.97
CA ILE A 220 -5.10 13.55 0.31
C ILE A 220 -4.29 13.44 -1.00
N ILE A 221 -3.12 12.81 -0.98
CA ILE A 221 -2.25 12.68 -2.16
C ILE A 221 -2.97 11.90 -3.28
N LEU A 222 -3.58 10.77 -2.96
CA LEU A 222 -4.29 9.94 -3.93
C LEU A 222 -5.55 10.61 -4.47
N HIS A 223 -6.28 11.37 -3.63
CA HIS A 223 -7.46 12.15 -4.04
C HIS A 223 -7.11 13.24 -5.07
N GLN A 224 -5.93 13.84 -4.94
CA GLN A 224 -5.40 14.79 -5.92
C GLN A 224 -4.97 14.13 -7.24
N GLY A 225 -5.09 12.80 -7.36
CA GLY A 225 -4.68 12.04 -8.53
C GLY A 225 -3.17 11.86 -8.64
N ILE A 226 -2.45 11.86 -7.52
CA ILE A 226 -1.01 11.65 -7.42
C ILE A 226 -0.75 10.26 -6.84
N GLY A 227 0.26 9.54 -7.37
CA GLY A 227 0.72 8.24 -6.86
C GLY A 227 0.24 7.05 -7.68
N ASP A 228 1.18 6.19 -8.05
CA ASP A 228 1.01 5.00 -8.89
C ASP A 228 1.23 3.70 -8.12
N THR A 229 1.99 3.77 -7.03
CA THR A 229 2.13 2.70 -6.04
C THR A 229 2.12 3.29 -4.64
N ILE A 230 1.61 2.53 -3.66
CA ILE A 230 1.56 2.97 -2.27
C ILE A 230 2.21 1.96 -1.33
N ARG A 231 2.71 2.46 -0.18
CA ARG A 231 3.04 1.64 0.98
C ARG A 231 2.59 2.33 2.26
N VAL A 232 1.80 1.65 3.04
CA VAL A 232 1.59 1.96 4.46
C VAL A 232 2.79 1.42 5.23
N SER A 233 3.32 2.18 6.19
CA SER A 233 4.49 1.78 6.99
C SER A 233 4.14 1.86 8.47
N LEU A 234 4.05 0.72 9.14
CA LEU A 234 3.62 0.61 10.54
C LEU A 234 4.69 -0.10 11.37
N THR A 235 4.75 0.24 12.65
CA THR A 235 5.44 -0.59 13.63
C THR A 235 4.51 -1.73 14.02
N GLY A 236 4.55 -2.83 13.25
CA GLY A 236 3.64 -3.97 13.40
C GLY A 236 3.86 -5.04 12.33
N ASP A 237 2.91 -5.96 12.22
CA ASP A 237 2.92 -6.99 11.18
C ASP A 237 2.73 -6.35 9.79
N PRO A 238 3.58 -6.65 8.79
CA PRO A 238 3.41 -6.15 7.43
C PRO A 238 2.07 -6.50 6.77
N ALA A 239 1.38 -7.55 7.22
CA ALA A 239 0.03 -7.87 6.74
C ALA A 239 -0.99 -6.77 7.09
N GLU A 240 -0.83 -6.10 8.25
CA GLU A 240 -1.67 -4.97 8.63
C GLU A 240 -1.42 -3.74 7.73
N GLU A 241 -0.18 -3.55 7.24
CA GLU A 241 0.14 -2.51 6.24
C GLU A 241 -0.66 -2.74 4.96
N VAL A 242 -0.71 -3.99 4.47
CA VAL A 242 -1.43 -4.36 3.24
C VAL A 242 -2.95 -4.18 3.41
N LYS A 243 -3.51 -4.65 4.53
CA LYS A 243 -4.95 -4.47 4.84
C LYS A 243 -5.33 -2.99 4.86
N SER A 244 -4.54 -2.17 5.54
CA SER A 244 -4.75 -0.72 5.61
C SER A 244 -4.65 -0.05 4.23
N ALA A 245 -3.67 -0.44 3.42
CA ALA A 245 -3.51 0.07 2.06
C ALA A 245 -4.72 -0.28 1.17
N ARG A 246 -5.23 -1.52 1.25
CA ARG A 246 -6.45 -1.93 0.55
C ARG A 246 -7.66 -1.10 0.97
N LEU A 247 -7.83 -0.90 2.29
CA LEU A 247 -8.95 -0.12 2.81
C LEU A 247 -8.87 1.34 2.34
N ILE A 248 -7.70 1.97 2.38
CA ILE A 248 -7.50 3.34 1.87
C ILE A 248 -7.89 3.43 0.39
N LEU A 249 -7.40 2.51 -0.46
CA LEU A 249 -7.72 2.53 -1.89
C LEU A 249 -9.20 2.31 -2.16
N ARG A 250 -9.87 1.43 -1.41
CA ARG A 250 -11.31 1.19 -1.52
C ARG A 250 -12.12 2.40 -1.09
N THR A 251 -11.80 2.99 0.07
CA THR A 251 -12.45 4.20 0.58
C THR A 251 -12.40 5.36 -0.41
N LEU A 252 -11.32 5.44 -1.21
CA LEU A 252 -11.16 6.45 -2.26
C LEU A 252 -11.78 6.05 -3.62
N GLY A 253 -12.40 4.88 -3.72
CA GLY A 253 -12.94 4.37 -4.99
C GLY A 253 -11.86 4.01 -6.03
N LEU A 254 -10.60 3.89 -5.63
CA LEU A 254 -9.47 3.55 -6.50
C LEU A 254 -9.28 2.03 -6.65
N ARG A 255 -9.97 1.25 -5.85
CA ARG A 255 -9.98 -0.21 -5.90
C ARG A 255 -11.41 -0.70 -5.73
N LYS A 256 -11.82 -1.60 -6.62
CA LYS A 256 -13.07 -2.34 -6.49
C LYS A 256 -12.81 -3.72 -5.89
N GLY A 257 -13.89 -4.35 -5.43
CA GLY A 257 -13.87 -5.72 -4.92
C GLY A 257 -13.66 -5.82 -3.40
N GLY A 258 -14.25 -6.85 -2.85
CA GLY A 258 -14.36 -7.10 -1.41
C GLY A 258 -15.55 -6.41 -0.77
N ILE A 259 -15.99 -6.94 0.35
CA ILE A 259 -17.15 -6.43 1.10
C ILE A 259 -16.79 -5.17 1.89
N GLU A 260 -17.56 -4.11 1.71
CA GLU A 260 -17.50 -2.93 2.57
C GLU A 260 -18.44 -3.13 3.76
N VAL A 261 -17.91 -3.14 4.98
CA VAL A 261 -18.72 -3.22 6.19
C VAL A 261 -19.00 -1.82 6.72
N VAL A 262 -20.27 -1.50 6.90
CA VAL A 262 -20.72 -0.27 7.55
C VAL A 262 -21.45 -0.62 8.83
N SER A 263 -21.10 0.02 9.93
CA SER A 263 -21.77 -0.19 11.23
C SER A 263 -22.20 1.13 11.84
N CYS A 264 -23.33 1.13 12.54
CA CYS A 264 -23.74 2.32 13.27
C CYS A 264 -22.87 2.51 14.52
N PRO A 265 -22.69 3.77 14.97
CA PRO A 265 -22.03 4.01 16.24
C PRO A 265 -22.86 3.46 17.40
N THR A 266 -22.20 2.98 18.45
CA THR A 266 -22.89 2.57 19.68
C THR A 266 -23.64 3.74 20.29
N CYS A 267 -24.90 3.53 20.64
CA CYS A 267 -25.73 4.54 21.30
C CYS A 267 -26.66 3.89 22.34
N GLY A 268 -27.45 4.69 23.10
CA GLY A 268 -28.37 4.18 24.11
C GLY A 268 -29.49 3.25 23.61
N ARG A 269 -29.65 3.13 22.29
CA ARG A 269 -30.64 2.21 21.66
C ARG A 269 -30.03 0.85 21.31
N THR A 270 -28.70 0.69 21.33
CA THR A 270 -28.01 -0.58 21.08
C THR A 270 -28.45 -1.62 22.14
N LYS A 271 -28.88 -2.79 21.69
CA LYS A 271 -29.40 -3.85 22.55
C LYS A 271 -28.61 -5.16 22.48
N ILE A 272 -27.56 -5.19 21.65
CA ILE A 272 -26.71 -6.35 21.41
C ILE A 272 -25.24 -5.96 21.61
N ASP A 273 -24.35 -6.91 21.67
CA ASP A 273 -22.89 -6.66 21.54
C ASP A 273 -22.53 -6.27 20.10
N LEU A 274 -22.86 -5.02 19.74
CA LEU A 274 -22.60 -4.50 18.40
C LEU A 274 -21.10 -4.47 18.05
N ILE A 275 -20.24 -4.14 19.02
CA ILE A 275 -18.78 -4.06 18.78
C ILE A 275 -18.24 -5.44 18.44
N GLY A 276 -18.58 -6.45 19.25
CA GLY A 276 -18.16 -7.84 18.99
C GLY A 276 -18.71 -8.36 17.67
N LEU A 277 -19.99 -8.09 17.37
CA LEU A 277 -20.62 -8.52 16.13
C LEU A 277 -20.00 -7.86 14.89
N ALA A 278 -19.75 -6.55 14.91
CA ALA A 278 -19.13 -5.83 13.80
C ALA A 278 -17.72 -6.35 13.52
N ASN A 279 -16.90 -6.56 14.55
CA ASN A 279 -15.56 -7.13 14.41
C ASN A 279 -15.60 -8.55 13.79
N GLN A 280 -16.53 -9.40 14.25
CA GLN A 280 -16.70 -10.75 13.70
C GLN A 280 -17.17 -10.72 12.24
N VAL A 281 -18.02 -9.78 11.86
CA VAL A 281 -18.44 -9.59 10.46
C VAL A 281 -17.25 -9.11 9.62
N GLU A 282 -16.48 -8.12 10.08
CA GLU A 282 -15.30 -7.65 9.37
C GLU A 282 -14.27 -8.77 9.12
N GLU A 283 -14.04 -9.62 10.11
CA GLU A 283 -13.18 -10.78 9.98
C GLU A 283 -13.73 -11.82 8.99
N MET A 284 -15.03 -12.15 9.13
CA MET A 284 -15.70 -13.14 8.29
C MET A 284 -15.69 -12.80 6.80
N VAL A 285 -15.82 -11.51 6.47
CA VAL A 285 -15.95 -11.07 5.07
C VAL A 285 -14.62 -10.84 4.34
N GLN A 286 -13.48 -10.93 5.04
CA GLN A 286 -12.16 -10.66 4.44
C GLN A 286 -11.83 -11.53 3.22
N ASP A 287 -12.26 -12.79 3.25
CA ASP A 287 -11.98 -13.78 2.21
C ASP A 287 -13.14 -13.98 1.22
N ILE A 288 -14.22 -13.22 1.36
CA ILE A 288 -15.38 -13.32 0.46
C ILE A 288 -15.21 -12.35 -0.72
N PRO A 289 -15.11 -12.84 -1.96
CA PRO A 289 -14.77 -12.02 -3.12
C PRO A 289 -15.99 -11.32 -3.74
N LEU A 290 -16.87 -10.76 -2.91
CA LEU A 290 -18.04 -10.00 -3.35
C LEU A 290 -17.73 -8.50 -3.32
N ASP A 291 -18.25 -7.74 -4.27
CA ASP A 291 -18.15 -6.28 -4.32
C ASP A 291 -19.48 -5.66 -3.90
N ILE A 292 -19.78 -5.76 -2.62
CA ILE A 292 -21.05 -5.32 -2.01
C ILE A 292 -20.83 -4.60 -0.68
N LYS A 293 -21.87 -3.92 -0.21
CA LYS A 293 -21.91 -3.26 1.08
C LYS A 293 -22.75 -4.06 2.08
N VAL A 294 -22.15 -4.38 3.23
CA VAL A 294 -22.79 -5.11 4.34
C VAL A 294 -23.00 -4.17 5.52
N ALA A 295 -24.23 -4.08 6.02
CA ALA A 295 -24.57 -3.25 7.17
C ALA A 295 -24.67 -4.06 8.47
N VAL A 296 -24.09 -3.55 9.56
CA VAL A 296 -24.20 -4.12 10.91
C VAL A 296 -24.79 -3.07 11.86
N MET A 297 -26.06 -3.26 12.25
CA MET A 297 -26.82 -2.26 13.00
C MET A 297 -27.18 -2.75 14.40
N GLY A 298 -27.01 -1.89 15.40
CA GLY A 298 -27.20 -2.22 16.82
C GLY A 298 -28.65 -2.20 17.32
N CYS A 299 -29.61 -1.75 16.50
CA CYS A 299 -31.02 -1.75 16.88
C CYS A 299 -31.97 -1.93 15.69
N ALA A 300 -33.10 -2.59 15.91
CA ALA A 300 -34.12 -2.84 14.88
C ALA A 300 -34.93 -1.59 14.50
N VAL A 301 -34.85 -0.50 15.27
CA VAL A 301 -35.67 0.71 15.04
C VAL A 301 -35.16 1.53 13.88
N ASN A 302 -33.88 1.87 13.89
CA ASN A 302 -33.23 2.66 12.80
C ASN A 302 -32.45 1.77 11.81
N GLY A 303 -32.18 0.51 12.20
CA GLY A 303 -31.38 -0.43 11.42
C GLY A 303 -31.83 -0.56 9.97
N PRO A 304 -33.13 -0.78 9.70
CA PRO A 304 -33.60 -0.89 8.30
C PRO A 304 -33.40 0.40 7.49
N GLY A 305 -33.58 1.57 8.11
CA GLY A 305 -33.38 2.85 7.45
C GLY A 305 -31.91 3.17 7.16
N GLU A 306 -31.02 2.88 8.12
CA GLU A 306 -29.58 3.09 8.00
C GLU A 306 -28.92 2.03 7.09
N ALA A 307 -29.48 0.81 7.02
CA ALA A 307 -29.05 -0.26 6.13
C ALA A 307 -29.60 -0.14 4.71
N LYS A 308 -30.41 0.89 4.40
CA LYS A 308 -31.08 1.02 3.10
C LYS A 308 -30.12 1.13 1.92
N GLU A 309 -28.95 1.73 2.14
CA GLU A 309 -27.92 1.88 1.11
C GLU A 309 -26.94 0.69 1.05
N ALA A 310 -27.13 -0.31 1.92
CA ALA A 310 -26.36 -1.54 1.88
C ALA A 310 -27.10 -2.62 1.07
N ASP A 311 -26.34 -3.49 0.41
CA ASP A 311 -26.90 -4.60 -0.35
C ASP A 311 -27.55 -5.63 0.58
N ILE A 312 -26.90 -5.90 1.72
CA ILE A 312 -27.40 -6.77 2.78
C ILE A 312 -26.94 -6.26 4.13
N GLY A 313 -27.69 -6.57 5.18
CA GLY A 313 -27.30 -6.19 6.53
C GLY A 313 -28.02 -6.98 7.59
N ILE A 314 -27.51 -6.85 8.81
CA ILE A 314 -28.11 -7.38 10.02
C ILE A 314 -28.36 -6.25 11.01
N ALA A 315 -29.47 -6.34 11.72
CA ALA A 315 -29.82 -5.39 12.78
C ALA A 315 -30.23 -6.15 14.06
N GLY A 316 -29.57 -5.80 15.17
CA GLY A 316 -29.84 -6.41 16.45
C GLY A 316 -31.15 -5.91 17.11
N GLY A 317 -31.74 -6.75 17.93
CA GLY A 317 -32.88 -6.45 18.81
C GLY A 317 -32.78 -7.26 20.09
N ILE A 318 -33.77 -7.14 21.01
CA ILE A 318 -33.74 -7.88 22.25
C ILE A 318 -34.05 -9.36 22.00
N GLY A 319 -33.02 -10.22 22.04
CA GLY A 319 -33.11 -11.66 21.82
C GLY A 319 -33.41 -12.08 20.39
N GLU A 320 -33.71 -11.15 19.51
CA GLU A 320 -33.99 -11.35 18.10
C GLU A 320 -33.18 -10.35 17.26
N GLY A 321 -32.90 -10.70 16.01
CA GLY A 321 -32.32 -9.81 15.03
C GLY A 321 -33.02 -9.89 13.68
N LEU A 322 -32.68 -8.97 12.81
CA LEU A 322 -33.26 -8.84 11.48
C LEU A 322 -32.15 -9.04 10.43
N LEU A 323 -32.46 -9.83 9.42
CA LEU A 323 -31.74 -9.82 8.16
C LEU A 323 -32.44 -8.86 7.20
N ILE A 324 -31.68 -7.97 6.58
CA ILE A 324 -32.18 -6.89 5.73
C ILE A 324 -31.46 -7.00 4.38
N LYS A 325 -32.21 -6.91 3.28
CA LYS A 325 -31.66 -6.79 1.92
C LYS A 325 -32.23 -5.54 1.26
N LYS A 326 -31.38 -4.66 0.77
CA LYS A 326 -31.77 -3.41 0.08
C LYS A 326 -32.81 -2.59 0.84
N GLY A 327 -32.70 -2.57 2.18
CA GLY A 327 -33.59 -1.84 3.08
C GLY A 327 -34.86 -2.58 3.50
N GLU A 328 -35.13 -3.77 2.96
CA GLU A 328 -36.31 -4.58 3.30
C GLU A 328 -35.95 -5.70 4.30
N ILE A 329 -36.81 -5.91 5.30
CA ILE A 329 -36.63 -6.99 6.26
C ILE A 329 -37.01 -8.32 5.58
N VAL A 330 -36.01 -9.19 5.41
CA VAL A 330 -36.18 -10.49 4.76
C VAL A 330 -36.53 -11.58 5.79
N LYS A 331 -35.85 -11.54 6.94
CA LYS A 331 -35.97 -12.61 7.95
C LYS A 331 -35.75 -12.05 9.33
N LYS A 332 -36.48 -12.61 10.32
CA LYS A 332 -36.19 -12.48 11.76
C LYS A 332 -35.49 -13.75 12.23
N VAL A 333 -34.42 -13.59 12.97
CA VAL A 333 -33.64 -14.71 13.50
C VAL A 333 -33.27 -14.46 14.97
N PRO A 334 -33.00 -15.49 15.77
CA PRO A 334 -32.40 -15.33 17.08
C PRO A 334 -31.08 -14.54 17.00
N GLU A 335 -30.79 -13.71 18.00
CA GLU A 335 -29.56 -12.90 18.04
C GLU A 335 -28.30 -13.75 17.83
N ALA A 336 -28.21 -14.93 18.44
CA ALA A 336 -27.08 -15.85 18.31
C ALA A 336 -26.87 -16.40 16.89
N GLU A 337 -27.88 -16.34 16.03
CA GLU A 337 -27.84 -16.85 14.65
C GLU A 337 -27.53 -15.76 13.61
N LEU A 338 -27.47 -14.47 14.01
CA LEU A 338 -27.30 -13.34 13.09
C LEU A 338 -26.06 -13.49 12.21
N LEU A 339 -24.90 -13.79 12.81
CA LEU A 339 -23.64 -13.94 12.09
C LEU A 339 -23.66 -15.13 11.12
N GLY A 340 -24.19 -16.27 11.56
CA GLY A 340 -24.32 -17.48 10.74
C GLY A 340 -25.25 -17.27 9.56
N THR A 341 -26.40 -16.63 9.81
CA THR A 341 -27.37 -16.31 8.75
C THR A 341 -26.77 -15.34 7.73
N LEU A 342 -26.08 -14.30 8.15
CA LEU A 342 -25.41 -13.38 7.23
C LEU A 342 -24.37 -14.12 6.36
N ARG A 343 -23.56 -14.99 6.99
CA ARG A 343 -22.55 -15.78 6.29
C ARG A 343 -23.15 -16.67 5.19
N GLU A 344 -24.22 -17.39 5.52
CA GLU A 344 -24.93 -18.25 4.54
C GLU A 344 -25.44 -17.45 3.36
N GLU A 345 -26.05 -16.28 3.61
CA GLU A 345 -26.53 -15.40 2.56
C GLU A 345 -25.44 -14.85 1.66
N LEU A 346 -24.27 -14.53 2.25
CA LEU A 346 -23.10 -14.06 1.49
C LEU A 346 -22.48 -15.17 0.64
N LEU A 347 -22.41 -16.40 1.15
CA LEU A 347 -21.88 -17.55 0.41
C LEU A 347 -22.78 -17.96 -0.79
N HIS A 348 -24.08 -17.68 -0.69
CA HIS A 348 -25.08 -17.97 -1.73
C HIS A 348 -25.59 -16.71 -2.43
N TRP A 349 -24.80 -15.63 -2.40
CA TRP A 349 -25.21 -14.34 -2.92
C TRP A 349 -25.55 -14.39 -4.40
N GLN A 350 -26.76 -13.97 -4.74
CA GLN A 350 -27.29 -13.93 -6.13
C GLN A 350 -27.57 -12.49 -6.61
N GLY A 351 -27.29 -11.46 -5.80
CA GLY A 351 -27.50 -10.05 -6.16
C GLY A 351 -28.79 -9.44 -5.63
#